data_420b7a7f71a6910bf493b123b648e963
#
_entry.id   420b7a7f71a6910bf493b123b648e963
#
_cell.length_a   1.000
_cell.length_b   1.000
_cell.length_c   1.000
_cell.angle_alpha   90.00
_cell.angle_beta   90.00
_cell.angle_gamma   90.00
#
_symmetry.space_group_name_H-M   'P 1'
#
loop_
_entity.id
_entity.type
_entity.pdbx_description
1 polymer ?
#
loop_
_entity_poly.entity_id
_entity_poly.type
_entity_poly.pdbx_seq_one_letter_code
_entity_poly.pdbx_strand_id
1 'polypeptide(L)'
;MQSKNKEILVMGFALFAMFFGAGNVIFPPYIGIMTGSDWFKALLGFTITGMGMPLLGLLATFRAGGDVDRFAGKVSMPFAKVFNFAILLCIGPMFAIPRTAATTFEVGILPFLGSLHASPIMGISWEAIAVSAVFFAITLYFSLNPSKIVDQIGKYFTPVLIVMLGFVIIKGILVPVGQPVDPRVPNSFAMSFTSSKIGRASCRERV
;
A
#
# COMPACT_ATOMS: atom_id res chain seq x y z
N MET A 1 -16.33 -16.58 26.66
CA MET A 1 -14.98 -16.73 26.10
C MET A 1 -14.94 -16.73 24.56
N GLN A 2 -15.82 -17.41 23.86
CA GLN A 2 -15.85 -17.44 22.38
C GLN A 2 -16.10 -16.07 21.72
N SER A 3 -16.88 -15.18 22.32
CA SER A 3 -17.15 -13.83 21.78
C SER A 3 -15.87 -12.98 21.73
N LYS A 4 -15.11 -12.96 22.83
CA LYS A 4 -13.89 -12.16 22.96
C LYS A 4 -12.79 -12.54 21.95
N ASN A 5 -12.63 -13.85 21.69
CA ASN A 5 -11.67 -14.34 20.69
C ASN A 5 -12.06 -13.95 19.25
N LYS A 6 -13.36 -13.94 18.94
CA LYS A 6 -13.86 -13.48 17.63
C LYS A 6 -13.61 -11.98 17.43
N GLU A 7 -13.85 -11.17 18.45
CA GLU A 7 -13.60 -9.72 18.39
C GLU A 7 -12.11 -9.41 18.20
N ILE A 8 -11.23 -10.11 18.93
CA ILE A 8 -9.77 -9.96 18.78
C ILE A 8 -9.34 -10.35 17.35
N LEU A 9 -9.91 -11.42 16.80
CA LEU A 9 -9.56 -11.88 15.46
C LEU A 9 -10.06 -10.92 14.38
N VAL A 10 -11.26 -10.38 14.50
CA VAL A 10 -11.81 -9.36 13.59
C VAL A 10 -10.98 -8.07 13.67
N MET A 11 -10.62 -7.63 14.88
CA MET A 11 -9.72 -6.48 15.05
C MET A 11 -8.34 -6.72 14.44
N GLY A 12 -7.76 -7.90 14.65
CA GLY A 12 -6.48 -8.27 14.05
C GLY A 12 -6.54 -8.25 12.50
N PHE A 13 -7.61 -8.76 11.93
CA PHE A 13 -7.84 -8.71 10.49
C PHE A 13 -8.06 -7.29 9.97
N ALA A 14 -8.78 -6.46 10.70
CA ALA A 14 -8.94 -5.06 10.34
C ALA A 14 -7.60 -4.30 10.38
N LEU A 15 -6.79 -4.52 11.42
CA LEU A 15 -5.43 -3.96 11.50
C LEU A 15 -4.55 -4.44 10.35
N PHE A 16 -4.58 -5.74 10.04
CA PHE A 16 -3.84 -6.26 8.89
C PHE A 16 -4.24 -5.55 7.60
N ALA A 17 -5.54 -5.40 7.33
CA ALA A 17 -6.03 -4.71 6.13
C ALA A 17 -5.62 -3.23 6.08
N MET A 18 -5.54 -2.54 7.21
CA MET A 18 -5.09 -1.15 7.28
C MET A 18 -3.61 -1.00 6.92
N PHE A 19 -2.76 -1.96 7.31
CA PHE A 19 -1.34 -1.95 6.98
C PHE A 19 -1.04 -2.56 5.60
N PHE A 20 -1.90 -3.43 5.09
CA PHE A 20 -1.72 -4.09 3.80
C PHE A 20 -2.35 -3.25 2.69
N GLY A 21 -1.57 -2.35 2.12
CA GLY A 21 -1.98 -1.51 1.00
C GLY A 21 -1.50 -2.03 -0.37
N ALA A 22 -1.95 -1.38 -1.44
CA ALA A 22 -1.55 -1.68 -2.82
C ALA A 22 -0.02 -1.67 -3.01
N GLY A 23 0.70 -0.84 -2.27
CA GLY A 23 2.16 -0.80 -2.28
C GLY A 23 2.81 -2.12 -1.88
N ASN A 24 2.21 -2.85 -0.92
CA ASN A 24 2.74 -4.14 -0.47
C ASN A 24 2.60 -5.25 -1.52
N VAL A 25 1.72 -5.07 -2.49
CA VAL A 25 1.54 -6.02 -3.61
C VAL A 25 2.47 -5.68 -4.77
N ILE A 26 2.74 -4.41 -5.01
CA ILE A 26 3.47 -3.93 -6.21
C ILE A 26 4.96 -3.85 -5.97
N PHE A 27 5.40 -3.27 -4.83
CA PHE A 27 6.81 -3.02 -4.59
C PHE A 27 7.68 -4.27 -4.43
N PRO A 28 7.29 -5.31 -3.65
CA PRO A 28 8.14 -6.48 -3.50
C PRO A 28 8.43 -7.21 -4.82
N PRO A 29 7.43 -7.48 -5.71
CA PRO A 29 7.71 -8.06 -7.02
C PRO A 29 8.59 -7.17 -7.89
N TYR A 30 8.36 -5.85 -7.90
CA TYR A 30 9.18 -4.91 -8.64
C TYR A 30 10.65 -4.93 -8.18
N ILE A 31 10.87 -4.87 -6.87
CA ILE A 31 12.20 -4.98 -6.29
C ILE A 31 12.85 -6.31 -6.67
N GLY A 32 12.10 -7.42 -6.61
CA GLY A 32 12.57 -8.74 -7.02
C GLY A 32 13.06 -8.78 -8.47
N ILE A 33 12.33 -8.16 -9.40
CA ILE A 33 12.71 -8.07 -10.82
C ILE A 33 14.00 -7.25 -11.00
N MET A 34 14.18 -6.17 -10.23
CA MET A 34 15.36 -5.30 -10.34
C MET A 34 16.61 -5.89 -9.70
N THR A 35 16.45 -6.67 -8.65
CA THR A 35 17.56 -7.20 -7.85
C THR A 35 17.94 -8.64 -8.19
N GLY A 36 17.10 -9.35 -8.95
CA GLY A 36 17.40 -10.69 -9.46
C GLY A 36 17.92 -11.64 -8.39
N SER A 37 19.15 -12.15 -8.58
CA SER A 37 19.81 -13.08 -7.65
C SER A 37 20.06 -12.48 -6.25
N ASP A 38 20.13 -11.15 -6.13
CA ASP A 38 20.34 -10.43 -4.86
C ASP A 38 19.02 -10.15 -4.09
N TRP A 39 17.92 -10.85 -4.42
CA TRP A 39 16.61 -10.64 -3.83
C TRP A 39 16.59 -10.67 -2.30
N PHE A 40 17.43 -11.50 -1.69
CA PHE A 40 17.48 -11.61 -0.23
C PHE A 40 18.05 -10.35 0.44
N LYS A 41 19.11 -9.77 -0.11
CA LYS A 41 19.66 -8.48 0.36
C LYS A 41 18.66 -7.36 0.20
N ALA A 42 17.94 -7.37 -0.92
CA ALA A 42 16.88 -6.43 -1.21
C ALA A 42 15.70 -6.56 -0.24
N LEU A 43 15.28 -7.79 0.06
CA LEU A 43 14.22 -8.07 1.02
C LEU A 43 14.58 -7.57 2.42
N LEU A 44 15.82 -7.78 2.87
CA LEU A 44 16.29 -7.23 4.15
C LEU A 44 16.22 -5.70 4.19
N GLY A 45 16.72 -5.02 3.16
CA GLY A 45 16.67 -3.57 3.06
C GLY A 45 15.23 -3.04 3.08
N PHE A 46 14.34 -3.67 2.32
CA PHE A 46 12.93 -3.33 2.27
C PHE A 46 12.22 -3.55 3.62
N THR A 47 12.48 -4.68 4.28
CA THR A 47 11.87 -5.02 5.57
C THR A 47 12.28 -4.04 6.67
N ILE A 48 13.56 -3.73 6.77
CA ILE A 48 14.06 -2.78 7.77
C ILE A 48 13.38 -1.41 7.61
N THR A 49 13.25 -0.92 6.40
CA THR A 49 12.68 0.42 6.17
C THR A 49 11.15 0.39 6.08
N GLY A 50 10.60 -0.56 5.33
CA GLY A 50 9.16 -0.63 5.05
C GLY A 50 8.32 -1.10 6.23
N MET A 51 8.89 -1.96 7.09
CA MET A 51 8.22 -2.45 8.29
C MET A 51 8.79 -1.82 9.57
N GLY A 52 10.11 -1.69 9.67
CA GLY A 52 10.77 -1.19 10.88
C GLY A 52 10.40 0.25 11.21
N MET A 53 10.43 1.16 10.23
CA MET A 53 10.10 2.58 10.47
C MET A 53 8.65 2.81 10.92
N PRO A 54 7.62 2.23 10.27
CA PRO A 54 6.24 2.33 10.75
C PRO A 54 6.04 1.77 12.15
N LEU A 55 6.68 0.64 12.47
CA LEU A 55 6.60 0.04 13.82
C LEU A 55 7.25 0.96 14.88
N LEU A 56 8.39 1.56 14.59
CA LEU A 56 9.00 2.54 15.48
C LEU A 56 8.11 3.77 15.68
N GLY A 57 7.48 4.27 14.61
CA GLY A 57 6.50 5.35 14.69
C GLY A 57 5.31 5.01 15.56
N LEU A 58 4.76 3.81 15.40
CA LEU A 58 3.65 3.30 16.21
C LEU A 58 4.04 3.19 17.69
N LEU A 59 5.20 2.61 17.99
CA LEU A 59 5.71 2.51 19.37
C LEU A 59 5.94 3.87 20.00
N ALA A 60 6.47 4.83 19.25
CA ALA A 60 6.67 6.20 19.72
C ALA A 60 5.32 6.87 20.05
N THR A 61 4.32 6.70 19.20
CA THR A 61 2.97 7.23 19.43
C THR A 61 2.32 6.59 20.65
N PHE A 62 2.42 5.27 20.80
CA PHE A 62 1.92 4.58 22.01
C PHE A 62 2.56 5.09 23.29
N ARG A 63 3.88 5.28 23.31
CA ARG A 63 4.59 5.84 24.48
C ARG A 63 4.22 7.29 24.76
N ALA A 64 3.73 8.02 23.78
CA ALA A 64 3.25 9.39 23.93
C ALA A 64 1.79 9.50 24.39
N GLY A 65 1.12 8.37 24.63
CA GLY A 65 -0.27 8.32 25.10
C GLY A 65 -1.30 7.91 24.03
N GLY A 66 -0.83 7.34 22.90
CA GLY A 66 -1.69 6.78 21.85
C GLY A 66 -2.31 7.81 20.90
N ASP A 67 -1.97 9.09 21.05
CA ASP A 67 -2.52 10.19 20.27
C ASP A 67 -1.39 10.94 19.54
N VAL A 68 -1.57 11.17 18.25
CA VAL A 68 -0.60 11.90 17.42
C VAL A 68 -0.52 13.37 17.86
N ASP A 69 -1.63 13.95 18.30
CA ASP A 69 -1.65 15.32 18.85
C ASP A 69 -0.79 15.46 20.09
N ARG A 70 -0.83 14.48 20.99
CA ARG A 70 0.04 14.45 22.17
C ARG A 70 1.51 14.23 21.83
N PHE A 71 1.77 13.40 20.82
CA PHE A 71 3.13 13.16 20.34
C PHE A 71 3.75 14.44 19.74
N ALA A 72 3.07 15.05 18.78
CA ALA A 72 3.52 16.27 18.11
C ALA A 72 3.44 17.50 19.04
N GLY A 73 2.47 17.53 19.96
CA GLY A 73 2.27 18.58 20.95
C GLY A 73 3.42 18.74 21.96
N LYS A 74 4.29 17.72 22.09
CA LYS A 74 5.53 17.85 22.88
C LYS A 74 6.50 18.90 22.33
N VAL A 75 6.40 19.22 21.04
CA VAL A 75 7.18 20.30 20.42
C VAL A 75 6.48 21.63 20.62
N SER A 76 5.24 21.76 20.13
CA SER A 76 4.33 22.88 20.39
C SER A 76 2.91 22.54 19.90
N MET A 77 1.89 23.18 20.47
CA MET A 77 0.50 23.00 20.01
C MET A 77 0.23 23.48 18.59
N PRO A 78 0.75 24.63 18.12
CA PRO A 78 0.64 25.04 16.73
C PRO A 78 1.29 24.04 15.77
N PHE A 79 2.46 23.51 16.13
CA PHE A 79 3.16 22.50 15.35
C PHE A 79 2.30 21.23 15.20
N ALA A 80 1.70 20.73 16.27
CA ALA A 80 0.85 19.55 16.25
C ALA A 80 -0.32 19.72 15.25
N LYS A 81 -1.00 20.86 15.27
CA LYS A 81 -2.11 21.14 14.34
C LYS A 81 -1.66 21.17 12.88
N VAL A 82 -0.57 21.88 12.57
CA VAL A 82 -0.03 21.94 11.20
C VAL A 82 0.45 20.58 10.75
N PHE A 83 1.13 19.83 11.62
CA PHE A 83 1.64 18.50 11.32
C PHE A 83 0.51 17.50 11.02
N ASN A 84 -0.53 17.46 11.86
CA ASN A 84 -1.70 16.60 11.62
C ASN A 84 -2.46 17.00 10.36
N PHE A 85 -2.63 18.29 10.11
CA PHE A 85 -3.25 18.76 8.88
C PHE A 85 -2.45 18.34 7.64
N ALA A 86 -1.12 18.47 7.70
CA ALA A 86 -0.25 18.02 6.61
C ALA A 86 -0.33 16.50 6.38
N ILE A 87 -0.37 15.70 7.45
CA ILE A 87 -0.55 14.24 7.35
C ILE A 87 -1.90 13.91 6.69
N LEU A 88 -2.99 14.53 7.14
CA LEU A 88 -4.32 14.30 6.58
C LEU A 88 -4.39 14.67 5.10
N LEU A 89 -3.79 15.79 4.70
CA LEU A 89 -3.69 16.19 3.30
C LEU A 89 -2.88 15.18 2.47
N CYS A 90 -1.73 14.74 2.98
CA CYS A 90 -0.88 13.81 2.26
C CYS A 90 -1.52 12.42 2.11
N ILE A 91 -2.14 11.89 3.18
CA ILE A 91 -2.80 10.58 3.14
C ILE A 91 -4.10 10.66 2.33
N GLY A 92 -4.86 11.73 2.48
CA GLY A 92 -6.14 11.92 1.79
C GLY A 92 -5.97 12.37 0.34
N PRO A 93 -6.37 13.62 0.04
CA PRO A 93 -6.60 14.07 -1.33
C PRO A 93 -5.35 14.25 -2.18
N MET A 94 -4.17 14.47 -1.59
CA MET A 94 -2.98 14.84 -2.36
C MET A 94 -2.22 13.65 -2.95
N PHE A 95 -2.05 12.56 -2.19
CA PHE A 95 -1.17 11.47 -2.63
C PHE A 95 -1.80 10.08 -2.54
N ALA A 96 -2.26 9.63 -1.37
CA ALA A 96 -2.58 8.22 -1.20
C ALA A 96 -3.85 7.80 -1.95
N ILE A 97 -4.93 8.58 -1.86
CA ILE A 97 -6.20 8.24 -2.51
C ILE A 97 -6.10 8.31 -4.04
N PRO A 98 -5.59 9.40 -4.66
CA PRO A 98 -5.40 9.46 -6.12
C PRO A 98 -4.47 8.36 -6.65
N ARG A 99 -3.39 8.08 -5.92
CA ARG A 99 -2.48 6.99 -6.28
C ARG A 99 -3.18 5.63 -6.28
N THR A 100 -4.03 5.37 -5.28
CA THR A 100 -4.75 4.09 -5.20
C THR A 100 -5.74 3.96 -6.35
N ALA A 101 -6.44 5.03 -6.73
CA ALA A 101 -7.32 5.05 -7.89
C ALA A 101 -6.56 4.75 -9.19
N ALA A 102 -5.42 5.42 -9.42
CA ALA A 102 -4.56 5.18 -10.58
C ALA A 102 -4.05 3.73 -10.62
N THR A 103 -3.59 3.20 -9.49
CA THR A 103 -3.12 1.81 -9.40
C THR A 103 -4.25 0.81 -9.68
N THR A 104 -5.46 1.07 -9.20
CA THR A 104 -6.64 0.23 -9.47
C THR A 104 -6.93 0.18 -10.97
N PHE A 105 -6.79 1.28 -11.66
CA PHE A 105 -6.92 1.32 -13.13
C PHE A 105 -5.79 0.56 -13.82
N GLU A 106 -4.53 0.88 -13.51
CA GLU A 106 -3.36 0.32 -14.20
C GLU A 106 -3.20 -1.19 -14.00
N VAL A 107 -3.43 -1.69 -12.78
CA VAL A 107 -3.22 -3.10 -12.45
C VAL A 107 -4.50 -3.91 -12.57
N GLY A 108 -5.65 -3.31 -12.23
CA GLY A 108 -6.92 -4.03 -12.18
C GLY A 108 -7.68 -4.05 -13.49
N ILE A 109 -7.63 -3.00 -14.28
CA ILE A 109 -8.53 -2.82 -15.43
C ILE A 109 -7.77 -2.78 -16.77
N LEU A 110 -6.67 -2.09 -16.83
CA LEU A 110 -5.88 -1.93 -18.05
C LEU A 110 -5.50 -3.27 -18.73
N PRO A 111 -5.09 -4.34 -18.01
CA PRO A 111 -4.78 -5.62 -18.63
C PRO A 111 -5.97 -6.29 -19.34
N PHE A 112 -7.20 -5.97 -18.96
CA PHE A 112 -8.41 -6.50 -19.56
C PHE A 112 -8.94 -5.67 -20.74
N LEU A 113 -8.58 -4.38 -20.81
CA LEU A 113 -8.97 -3.52 -21.92
C LEU A 113 -8.17 -3.82 -23.22
N GLY A 114 -6.95 -4.32 -23.11
CA GLY A 114 -6.13 -4.73 -24.26
C GLY A 114 -6.09 -3.68 -25.38
N SER A 115 -6.48 -4.09 -26.60
CA SER A 115 -6.51 -3.23 -27.79
C SER A 115 -7.68 -2.23 -27.86
N LEU A 116 -8.62 -2.29 -26.90
CA LEU A 116 -9.74 -1.34 -26.79
C LEU A 116 -9.33 -0.02 -26.12
N HIS A 117 -8.07 0.09 -25.72
CA HIS A 117 -7.56 1.31 -25.11
C HIS A 117 -7.56 2.45 -26.13
N ALA A 118 -8.45 3.41 -25.95
CA ALA A 118 -8.53 4.58 -26.82
C ALA A 118 -7.25 5.41 -26.69
N SER A 119 -6.74 5.91 -27.80
CA SER A 119 -5.58 6.79 -27.82
C SER A 119 -5.80 7.95 -26.86
N PRO A 120 -4.87 8.23 -25.93
CA PRO A 120 -5.06 9.27 -24.92
C PRO A 120 -5.19 10.64 -25.61
N ILE A 121 -6.34 11.27 -25.45
CA ILE A 121 -6.52 12.66 -25.85
C ILE A 121 -5.87 13.53 -24.77
N MET A 122 -4.84 14.28 -25.11
CA MET A 122 -4.02 15.09 -24.18
C MET A 122 -3.35 14.28 -23.04
N GLY A 123 -3.03 13.00 -23.27
CA GLY A 123 -2.38 12.15 -22.28
C GLY A 123 -3.30 11.58 -21.19
N ILE A 124 -4.61 11.81 -21.26
CA ILE A 124 -5.59 11.31 -20.30
C ILE A 124 -6.58 10.40 -21.05
N SER A 125 -6.73 9.16 -20.60
CA SER A 125 -7.72 8.24 -21.11
C SER A 125 -9.06 8.41 -20.41
N TRP A 126 -10.16 8.44 -21.17
CA TRP A 126 -11.50 8.53 -20.61
C TRP A 126 -11.85 7.36 -19.71
N GLU A 127 -11.31 6.20 -20.00
CA GLU A 127 -11.45 4.99 -19.20
C GLU A 127 -10.86 5.20 -17.79
N ALA A 128 -9.68 5.82 -17.70
CA ALA A 128 -9.07 6.12 -16.42
C ALA A 128 -9.91 7.11 -15.59
N ILE A 129 -10.52 8.10 -16.24
CA ILE A 129 -11.41 9.06 -15.57
C ILE A 129 -12.67 8.33 -15.06
N ALA A 130 -13.30 7.50 -15.89
CA ALA A 130 -14.51 6.77 -15.52
C ALA A 130 -14.26 5.81 -14.34
N VAL A 131 -13.17 5.04 -14.41
CA VAL A 131 -12.76 4.12 -13.34
C VAL A 131 -12.45 4.88 -12.04
N SER A 132 -11.72 5.99 -12.16
CA SER A 132 -11.42 6.83 -11.00
C SER A 132 -12.70 7.42 -10.39
N ALA A 133 -13.65 7.88 -11.20
CA ALA A 133 -14.92 8.39 -10.72
C ALA A 133 -15.73 7.33 -9.96
N VAL A 134 -15.81 6.11 -10.50
CA VAL A 134 -16.45 4.97 -9.82
C VAL A 134 -15.71 4.63 -8.52
N PHE A 135 -14.39 4.58 -8.55
CA PHE A 135 -13.58 4.35 -7.36
C PHE A 135 -13.84 5.37 -6.26
N PHE A 136 -13.86 6.66 -6.61
CA PHE A 136 -14.15 7.74 -5.65
C PHE A 136 -15.59 7.70 -5.14
N ALA A 137 -16.56 7.38 -6.00
CA ALA A 137 -17.96 7.23 -5.59
C ALA A 137 -18.13 6.07 -4.57
N ILE A 138 -17.51 4.93 -4.83
CA ILE A 138 -17.51 3.79 -3.91
C ILE A 138 -16.82 4.16 -2.60
N THR A 139 -15.66 4.80 -2.67
CA THR A 139 -14.90 5.25 -1.48
C THR A 139 -15.72 6.22 -0.64
N LEU A 140 -16.41 7.18 -1.28
CA LEU A 140 -17.28 8.13 -0.61
C LEU A 140 -18.46 7.44 0.07
N TYR A 141 -19.13 6.52 -0.63
CA TYR A 141 -20.24 5.75 -0.07
C TYR A 141 -19.84 4.98 1.19
N PHE A 142 -18.69 4.34 1.15
CA PHE A 142 -18.17 3.64 2.32
C PHE A 142 -17.71 4.60 3.42
N SER A 143 -17.13 5.74 3.10
CA SER A 143 -16.67 6.74 4.06
C SER A 143 -17.81 7.39 4.89
N LEU A 144 -19.02 7.41 4.36
CA LEU A 144 -20.19 7.96 5.08
C LEU A 144 -20.65 7.08 6.26
N ASN A 145 -20.23 5.81 6.34
CA ASN A 145 -20.62 4.88 7.39
C ASN A 145 -19.40 4.18 8.06
N PRO A 146 -18.53 4.92 8.76
CA PRO A 146 -17.22 4.42 9.20
C PRO A 146 -17.29 3.24 10.18
N SER A 147 -18.27 3.19 11.07
CA SER A 147 -18.37 2.13 12.08
C SER A 147 -18.66 0.75 11.48
N LYS A 148 -19.49 0.68 10.43
CA LYS A 148 -19.81 -0.57 9.73
C LYS A 148 -18.67 -1.05 8.83
N ILE A 149 -17.82 -0.13 8.36
CA ILE A 149 -16.73 -0.45 7.45
C ILE A 149 -15.64 -1.27 8.14
N VAL A 150 -15.22 -0.89 9.34
CA VAL A 150 -14.17 -1.60 10.08
C VAL A 150 -14.56 -3.07 10.27
N ASP A 151 -15.82 -3.32 10.64
CA ASP A 151 -16.33 -4.67 10.79
C ASP A 151 -16.41 -5.43 9.45
N GLN A 152 -16.85 -4.78 8.39
CA GLN A 152 -16.93 -5.39 7.07
C GLN A 152 -15.56 -5.71 6.48
N ILE A 153 -14.60 -4.80 6.62
CA ILE A 153 -13.23 -5.01 6.18
C ILE A 153 -12.61 -6.20 6.91
N GLY A 154 -12.67 -6.21 8.24
CA GLY A 154 -12.10 -7.30 9.04
C GLY A 154 -12.79 -8.64 8.83
N LYS A 155 -14.11 -8.64 8.60
CA LYS A 155 -14.90 -9.87 8.52
C LYS A 155 -14.94 -10.51 7.14
N TYR A 156 -14.98 -9.70 6.07
CA TYR A 156 -15.19 -10.20 4.70
C TYR A 156 -13.99 -9.94 3.80
N PHE A 157 -13.50 -8.69 3.72
CA PHE A 157 -12.47 -8.34 2.76
C PHE A 157 -11.10 -8.91 3.12
N THR A 158 -10.72 -8.89 4.40
CA THR A 158 -9.41 -9.39 4.83
C THR A 158 -9.24 -10.89 4.62
N PRO A 159 -10.19 -11.77 4.99
CA PRO A 159 -10.08 -13.20 4.69
C PRO A 159 -9.95 -13.50 3.19
N VAL A 160 -10.73 -12.81 2.35
CA VAL A 160 -10.64 -12.96 0.88
C VAL A 160 -9.26 -12.54 0.38
N LEU A 161 -8.75 -11.42 0.87
CA LEU A 161 -7.42 -10.91 0.52
C LEU A 161 -6.31 -11.90 0.93
N ILE A 162 -6.38 -12.47 2.13
CA ILE A 162 -5.41 -13.46 2.61
C ILE A 162 -5.45 -14.73 1.75
N VAL A 163 -6.64 -15.20 1.39
CA VAL A 163 -6.80 -16.38 0.52
C VAL A 163 -6.22 -16.10 -0.87
N MET A 164 -6.51 -14.94 -1.47
CA MET A 164 -5.95 -14.56 -2.76
C MET A 164 -4.42 -14.43 -2.71
N LEU A 165 -3.89 -13.81 -1.66
CA LEU A 165 -2.46 -13.68 -1.44
C LEU A 165 -1.79 -15.07 -1.29
N GLY A 166 -2.40 -15.95 -0.49
CA GLY A 166 -1.96 -17.34 -0.33
C GLY A 166 -1.93 -18.09 -1.65
N PHE A 167 -2.96 -17.94 -2.48
CA PHE A 167 -3.01 -18.54 -3.81
C PHE A 167 -1.87 -18.05 -4.71
N VAL A 168 -1.60 -16.73 -4.73
CA VAL A 168 -0.49 -16.17 -5.52
C VAL A 168 0.85 -16.70 -5.05
N ILE A 169 1.07 -16.77 -3.72
CA ILE A 169 2.32 -17.29 -3.15
C ILE A 169 2.49 -18.78 -3.51
N ILE A 170 1.46 -19.59 -3.31
CA ILE A 170 1.51 -21.04 -3.62
C ILE A 170 1.79 -21.23 -5.11
N LYS A 171 1.09 -20.52 -5.98
CA LYS A 171 1.32 -20.59 -7.43
C LYS A 171 2.74 -20.17 -7.80
N GLY A 172 3.28 -19.10 -7.18
CA GLY A 172 4.64 -18.65 -7.42
C GLY A 172 5.71 -19.65 -7.00
N ILE A 173 5.46 -20.43 -5.94
CA ILE A 173 6.37 -21.50 -5.47
C ILE A 173 6.26 -22.74 -6.38
N LEU A 174 5.05 -23.14 -6.75
CA LEU A 174 4.81 -24.35 -7.55
C LEU A 174 5.21 -24.19 -9.03
N VAL A 175 5.03 -22.98 -9.57
CA VAL A 175 5.33 -22.65 -10.97
C VAL A 175 6.27 -21.45 -11.00
N PRO A 176 7.57 -21.64 -10.77
CA PRO A 176 8.52 -20.52 -10.84
C PRO A 176 8.52 -19.93 -12.26
N VAL A 177 8.30 -18.63 -12.34
CA VAL A 177 8.13 -17.89 -13.60
C VAL A 177 9.45 -17.76 -14.38
N GLY A 178 10.60 -18.06 -13.76
CA GLY A 178 11.90 -18.01 -14.41
C GLY A 178 13.05 -18.21 -13.42
N GLN A 179 14.26 -18.27 -13.97
CA GLN A 179 15.49 -18.31 -13.17
C GLN A 179 15.86 -16.89 -12.70
N PRO A 180 16.47 -16.75 -11.51
CA PRO A 180 17.00 -15.47 -11.07
C PRO A 180 18.02 -14.95 -12.08
N VAL A 181 17.80 -13.76 -12.59
CA VAL A 181 18.71 -13.06 -13.52
C VAL A 181 19.70 -12.23 -12.69
N ASP A 182 20.82 -11.85 -13.28
CA ASP A 182 21.79 -10.97 -12.64
C ASP A 182 21.11 -9.63 -12.23
N PRO A 183 21.54 -9.04 -11.10
CA PRO A 183 20.94 -7.82 -10.61
C PRO A 183 21.15 -6.67 -11.61
N ARG A 184 20.08 -5.97 -11.95
CA ARG A 184 20.11 -4.81 -12.85
C ARG A 184 20.65 -3.55 -12.15
N VAL A 185 20.85 -3.61 -10.84
CA VAL A 185 21.27 -2.48 -10.00
C VAL A 185 22.52 -2.85 -9.21
N PRO A 186 23.50 -1.94 -9.12
CA PRO A 186 24.82 -2.23 -8.52
C PRO A 186 24.76 -2.46 -7.00
N ASN A 187 23.72 -1.96 -6.31
CA ASN A 187 23.57 -2.11 -4.86
C ASN A 187 22.12 -2.37 -4.47
N SER A 188 21.75 -3.66 -4.51
CA SER A 188 20.39 -4.14 -4.28
C SER A 188 19.85 -3.80 -2.88
N PHE A 189 20.71 -3.81 -1.85
CA PHE A 189 20.31 -3.42 -0.50
C PHE A 189 19.99 -1.92 -0.41
N ALA A 190 20.89 -1.06 -0.89
CA ALA A 190 20.69 0.39 -0.83
C ALA A 190 19.50 0.84 -1.67
N MET A 191 19.31 0.25 -2.85
CA MET A 191 18.14 0.51 -3.68
C MET A 191 16.85 0.18 -2.93
N SER A 192 16.76 -1.00 -2.35
CA SER A 192 15.55 -1.46 -1.65
C SER A 192 15.29 -0.67 -0.38
N PHE A 193 16.35 -0.32 0.35
CA PHE A 193 16.25 0.51 1.54
C PHE A 193 15.72 1.92 1.23
N THR A 194 16.14 2.50 0.10
CA THR A 194 15.67 3.83 -0.33
C THR A 194 14.31 3.77 -1.04
N SER A 195 14.03 2.75 -1.82
CA SER A 195 12.76 2.58 -2.55
C SER A 195 11.57 2.35 -1.62
N SER A 196 11.78 1.73 -0.49
CA SER A 196 10.76 1.57 0.53
C SER A 196 10.28 2.91 1.13
N LYS A 197 11.18 3.91 1.18
CA LYS A 197 10.84 5.27 1.64
C LYS A 197 10.14 6.13 0.59
N ILE A 198 10.42 5.90 -0.66
CA ILE A 198 10.06 6.82 -1.73
C ILE A 198 9.43 6.00 -2.85
N GLY A 199 8.13 5.98 -2.97
CA GLY A 199 7.45 5.45 -4.16
C GLY A 199 7.84 6.13 -5.48
N ARG A 200 9.09 6.57 -5.58
CA ARG A 200 9.63 7.45 -6.62
C ARG A 200 10.29 6.71 -7.78
N ALA A 201 10.58 5.43 -7.65
CA ALA A 201 11.25 4.67 -8.71
C ALA A 201 10.33 4.40 -9.92
N SER A 202 9.02 4.47 -9.74
CA SER A 202 8.04 4.17 -10.77
C SER A 202 7.84 5.28 -11.81
N CYS A 203 8.28 6.52 -11.54
CA CYS A 203 8.04 7.65 -12.45
C CYS A 203 9.22 8.04 -13.33
N ARG A 204 10.41 7.45 -13.18
CA ARG A 204 11.61 7.92 -13.88
C ARG A 204 12.12 7.03 -15.02
N GLU A 205 11.54 5.87 -15.24
CA GLU A 205 11.97 4.95 -16.31
C GLU A 205 10.89 4.70 -17.37
N ARG A 206 10.15 5.75 -17.74
CA ARG A 206 9.50 5.78 -19.05
C ARG A 206 10.16 6.88 -19.90
N VAL A 207 11.35 6.62 -20.34
CA VAL A 207 11.95 7.21 -21.55
C VAL A 207 12.68 6.10 -22.28
#